data_077e3814fa7d133e8dbbc0e5b72e53bf
#
_entry.id   077e3814fa7d133e8dbbc0e5b72e53bf
#
_cell.length_a   1.000
_cell.length_b   1.000
_cell.length_c   1.000
_cell.angle_alpha   90.00
_cell.angle_beta   90.00
_cell.angle_gamma   90.00
#
_symmetry.space_group_name_H-M   'P 1'
#
loop_
_entity.id
_entity.type
_entity.pdbx_description
1 polymer ?
#
loop_
_entity_poly.entity_id
_entity_poly.type
_entity_poly.pdbx_seq_one_letter_code
_entity_poly.pdbx_strand_id
1 'polypeptide(L)'
;NQHDRNLAAHSGNPAIGGLPEDPKMIDEFARCEITRLEDVRDLFVPNFFFGCEADDPINAWAFAAKKNPLGARLNAIFSSDIGHWDVPDMRDVTAEAYELVEHGAINERDFKDFVYGNPLKMLTHANPDFFKGTAIEGHS
;
A
#
# COMPACT_ATOMS: atom_id res chain seq x y z
N ASN A 1 -14.55 17.94 -13.82
CA ASN A 1 -15.29 16.70 -14.03
C ASN A 1 -16.78 16.95 -13.80
N GLN A 2 -17.68 16.40 -14.68
CA GLN A 2 -19.13 16.66 -14.60
C GLN A 2 -19.75 16.06 -13.33
N HIS A 3 -19.20 14.96 -12.83
CA HIS A 3 -19.64 14.33 -11.59
C HIS A 3 -19.35 15.16 -10.35
N ASP A 4 -18.20 15.82 -10.29
CA ASP A 4 -17.81 16.65 -9.16
C ASP A 4 -18.66 17.91 -9.05
N ARG A 5 -19.03 18.50 -10.19
CA ARG A 5 -19.97 19.64 -10.25
C ARG A 5 -21.35 19.27 -9.76
N ASN A 6 -21.84 18.07 -10.09
CA ASN A 6 -23.12 17.57 -9.62
C ASN A 6 -23.11 17.26 -8.12
N LEU A 7 -22.02 16.72 -7.60
CA LEU A 7 -21.86 16.46 -6.16
C LEU A 7 -21.86 17.77 -5.37
N ALA A 8 -21.10 18.76 -5.81
CA ALA A 8 -21.03 20.09 -5.21
C ALA A 8 -22.41 20.78 -5.22
N ALA A 9 -23.15 20.71 -6.32
CA ALA A 9 -24.48 21.31 -6.47
C ALA A 9 -25.55 20.69 -5.57
N HIS A 10 -25.40 19.40 -5.20
CA HIS A 10 -26.42 18.65 -4.45
C HIS A 10 -26.09 18.47 -2.97
N SER A 11 -24.84 18.70 -2.55
CA SER A 11 -24.43 18.43 -1.17
C SER A 11 -24.94 19.43 -0.16
N GLY A 12 -25.21 20.66 -0.58
CA GLY A 12 -25.53 21.75 0.34
C GLY A 12 -24.48 21.98 1.46
N ASN A 13 -23.39 21.23 1.43
CA ASN A 13 -22.33 21.27 2.41
C ASN A 13 -21.15 22.07 1.85
N PRO A 14 -20.82 23.24 2.44
CA PRO A 14 -19.70 24.07 2.00
C PRO A 14 -18.35 23.33 2.00
N ALA A 15 -18.19 22.32 2.87
CA ALA A 15 -16.97 21.51 2.91
C ALA A 15 -16.85 20.53 1.72
N ILE A 16 -17.98 20.16 1.10
CA ILE A 16 -18.01 19.29 -0.10
C ILE A 16 -18.16 20.14 -1.37
N GLY A 17 -18.88 21.25 -1.26
CA GLY A 17 -19.14 22.17 -2.38
C GLY A 17 -18.00 23.11 -2.74
N GLY A 18 -17.02 23.24 -1.85
CA GLY A 18 -15.86 24.10 -2.07
C GLY A 18 -16.17 25.59 -2.28
N LEU A 19 -15.17 26.43 -2.13
CA LEU A 19 -15.18 27.79 -2.71
C LEU A 19 -15.14 27.66 -4.25
N PRO A 20 -15.67 28.62 -5.01
CA PRO A 20 -15.54 28.62 -6.46
C PRO A 20 -14.06 28.44 -6.81
N GLU A 21 -13.72 27.28 -7.41
CA GLU A 21 -12.34 27.02 -7.81
C GLU A 21 -11.94 27.96 -8.94
N ASP A 22 -10.79 28.59 -8.78
CA ASP A 22 -10.14 29.25 -9.91
C ASP A 22 -10.00 28.23 -11.05
N PRO A 23 -10.53 28.52 -12.26
CA PRO A 23 -10.40 27.60 -13.40
C PRO A 23 -8.98 27.14 -13.69
N LYS A 24 -7.98 27.94 -13.29
CA LYS A 24 -6.55 27.60 -13.40
C LYS A 24 -6.08 26.58 -12.36
N MET A 25 -6.88 26.33 -11.32
CA MET A 25 -6.58 25.41 -10.22
C MET A 25 -7.35 24.08 -10.32
N ILE A 26 -8.11 23.88 -11.40
CA ILE A 26 -8.91 22.64 -11.59
C ILE A 26 -8.03 21.45 -11.98
N ASP A 27 -6.84 21.67 -12.48
CA ASP A 27 -5.89 20.60 -12.81
C ASP A 27 -5.13 20.17 -11.55
N GLU A 28 -5.70 19.20 -10.84
CA GLU A 28 -5.08 18.63 -9.64
C GLU A 28 -3.78 17.88 -9.95
N PHE A 29 -3.64 17.31 -11.15
CA PHE A 29 -2.40 16.67 -11.56
C PHE A 29 -1.25 17.68 -11.66
N ALA A 30 -1.50 18.86 -12.24
CA ALA A 30 -0.50 19.93 -12.29
C ALA A 30 -0.09 20.41 -10.89
N ARG A 31 -1.03 20.46 -9.93
CA ARG A 31 -0.75 20.82 -8.52
C ARG A 31 0.10 19.79 -7.81
N CYS A 32 -0.02 18.52 -8.18
CA CYS A 32 0.80 17.42 -7.67
C CYS A 32 2.09 17.22 -8.48
N GLU A 33 2.40 18.14 -9.42
CA GLU A 33 3.55 18.03 -10.33
C GLU A 33 3.55 16.76 -11.19
N ILE A 34 2.37 16.20 -11.44
CA ILE A 34 2.18 15.03 -12.30
C ILE A 34 2.17 15.50 -13.75
N THR A 35 3.21 15.15 -14.50
CA THR A 35 3.40 15.57 -15.90
C THR A 35 3.26 14.42 -16.88
N ARG A 36 3.44 13.18 -16.40
CA ARG A 36 3.34 11.96 -17.17
C ARG A 36 2.68 10.88 -16.33
N LEU A 37 2.22 9.83 -16.99
CA LEU A 37 1.44 8.77 -16.34
C LEU A 37 2.24 8.01 -15.26
N GLU A 38 3.54 7.83 -15.49
CA GLU A 38 4.45 7.15 -14.56
C GLU A 38 4.60 7.91 -13.23
N ASP A 39 4.42 9.23 -13.22
CA ASP A 39 4.52 10.03 -12.01
C ASP A 39 3.47 9.61 -10.97
N VAL A 40 2.28 9.14 -11.43
CA VAL A 40 1.25 8.58 -10.54
C VAL A 40 1.79 7.38 -9.76
N ARG A 41 2.45 6.44 -10.45
CA ARG A 41 3.08 5.29 -9.79
C ARG A 41 4.21 5.74 -8.87
N ASP A 42 5.06 6.63 -9.33
CA ASP A 42 6.28 7.05 -8.65
C ASP A 42 5.97 7.87 -7.39
N LEU A 43 4.82 8.55 -7.35
CA LEU A 43 4.30 9.22 -6.16
C LEU A 43 3.54 8.26 -5.22
N PHE A 44 2.78 7.31 -5.77
CA PHE A 44 1.92 6.44 -4.98
C PHE A 44 2.69 5.32 -4.32
N VAL A 45 3.44 4.52 -5.10
CA VAL A 45 4.03 3.27 -4.62
C VAL A 45 4.98 3.47 -3.43
N PRO A 46 5.92 4.45 -3.42
CA PRO A 46 6.86 4.58 -2.31
C PRO A 46 6.21 5.00 -0.99
N ASN A 47 5.06 5.65 -1.06
CA ASN A 47 4.44 6.32 0.08
C ASN A 47 3.32 5.51 0.75
N PHE A 48 2.86 4.42 0.12
CA PHE A 48 1.75 3.62 0.63
C PHE A 48 2.17 2.18 0.92
N PHE A 49 1.77 1.70 2.08
CA PHE A 49 1.96 0.33 2.54
C PHE A 49 0.60 -0.26 2.89
N PHE A 50 0.42 -1.53 2.57
CA PHE A 50 -0.87 -2.21 2.69
C PHE A 50 -0.74 -3.39 3.63
N GLY A 51 -1.35 -3.29 4.83
CA GLY A 51 -1.51 -4.43 5.73
C GLY A 51 -2.50 -5.41 5.11
N CYS A 52 -2.08 -6.64 4.95
CA CYS A 52 -2.86 -7.69 4.32
C CYS A 52 -2.87 -8.91 5.22
N GLU A 53 -3.99 -9.61 5.27
CA GLU A 53 -4.14 -10.88 5.97
C GLU A 53 -3.14 -11.92 5.46
N ALA A 54 -2.69 -12.79 6.38
CA ALA A 54 -1.51 -13.62 6.18
C ALA A 54 -1.56 -14.49 4.91
N ASP A 55 -2.66 -15.23 4.75
CA ASP A 55 -2.85 -16.25 3.71
C ASP A 55 -3.76 -15.81 2.56
N ASP A 56 -4.29 -14.56 2.58
CA ASP A 56 -5.19 -14.09 1.54
C ASP A 56 -4.49 -14.07 0.17
N PRO A 57 -4.97 -14.85 -0.82
CA PRO A 57 -4.38 -14.88 -2.16
C PRO A 57 -4.36 -13.52 -2.87
N ILE A 58 -5.15 -12.52 -2.42
CA ILE A 58 -5.12 -11.18 -2.97
C ILE A 58 -3.74 -10.52 -2.82
N ASN A 59 -2.95 -10.98 -1.85
CA ASN A 59 -1.57 -10.54 -1.64
C ASN A 59 -0.71 -10.70 -2.91
N ALA A 60 -1.01 -11.69 -3.75
CA ALA A 60 -0.32 -11.91 -5.02
C ALA A 60 -0.41 -10.71 -5.98
N TRP A 61 -1.49 -9.93 -5.91
CA TRP A 61 -1.64 -8.74 -6.76
C TRP A 61 -0.61 -7.67 -6.44
N ALA A 62 -0.24 -7.50 -5.18
CA ALA A 62 0.78 -6.54 -4.78
C ALA A 62 2.11 -6.79 -5.52
N PHE A 63 2.44 -8.05 -5.77
CA PHE A 63 3.70 -8.49 -6.37
C PHE A 63 3.63 -8.72 -7.89
N ALA A 64 2.43 -8.70 -8.47
CA ALA A 64 2.17 -9.02 -9.87
C ALA A 64 2.47 -7.84 -10.82
N ALA A 65 3.70 -7.32 -10.84
CA ALA A 65 4.10 -6.16 -11.64
C ALA A 65 3.69 -6.25 -13.12
N LYS A 66 3.69 -7.45 -13.71
CA LYS A 66 3.27 -7.65 -15.12
C LYS A 66 1.77 -7.45 -15.34
N LYS A 67 0.95 -7.53 -14.29
CA LYS A 67 -0.51 -7.38 -14.34
C LYS A 67 -0.97 -6.01 -13.87
N ASN A 68 -0.18 -5.37 -13.01
CA ASN A 68 -0.51 -4.08 -12.45
C ASN A 68 -0.27 -2.95 -13.45
N PRO A 69 -1.12 -1.90 -13.43
CA PRO A 69 -0.89 -0.70 -14.23
C PRO A 69 0.52 -0.16 -14.02
N LEU A 70 1.15 0.29 -15.11
CA LEU A 70 2.50 0.88 -15.10
C LEU A 70 3.60 -0.03 -14.54
N GLY A 71 3.34 -1.33 -14.47
CA GLY A 71 4.29 -2.27 -13.88
C GLY A 71 4.47 -2.09 -12.37
N ALA A 72 3.49 -1.51 -11.68
CA ALA A 72 3.58 -1.23 -10.27
C ALA A 72 3.72 -2.52 -9.44
N ARG A 73 4.60 -2.47 -8.45
CA ARG A 73 4.75 -3.47 -7.40
C ARG A 73 4.45 -2.77 -6.08
N LEU A 74 3.38 -3.18 -5.42
CA LEU A 74 2.91 -2.52 -4.20
C LEU A 74 3.65 -3.02 -2.97
N ASN A 75 3.67 -2.21 -1.92
CA ASN A 75 4.30 -2.58 -0.66
C ASN A 75 3.27 -3.27 0.25
N ALA A 76 2.90 -4.51 -0.05
CA ALA A 76 2.13 -5.33 0.89
C ALA A 76 3.00 -5.69 2.09
N ILE A 77 2.44 -5.62 3.29
CA ILE A 77 3.06 -5.99 4.55
C ILE A 77 2.22 -7.04 5.26
N PHE A 78 2.90 -8.01 5.82
CA PHE A 78 2.28 -9.09 6.59
C PHE A 78 1.51 -8.55 7.79
N SER A 79 0.27 -9.00 7.92
CA SER A 79 -0.60 -8.76 9.05
C SER A 79 -1.12 -10.10 9.55
N SER A 80 -0.89 -10.38 10.82
CA SER A 80 -1.15 -11.72 11.40
C SER A 80 -2.60 -12.00 11.71
N ASP A 81 -3.41 -10.94 11.77
CA ASP A 81 -4.80 -10.99 12.23
C ASP A 81 -5.02 -11.67 13.62
N ILE A 82 -3.95 -11.78 14.42
CA ILE A 82 -3.99 -12.38 15.75
C ILE A 82 -5.02 -11.66 16.62
N GLY A 83 -5.92 -12.45 17.20
CA GLY A 83 -7.01 -11.96 18.05
C GLY A 83 -8.37 -12.02 17.37
N HIS A 84 -8.44 -12.32 16.09
CA HIS A 84 -9.67 -12.64 15.39
C HIS A 84 -10.07 -14.11 15.61
N TRP A 85 -11.36 -14.39 15.46
CA TRP A 85 -11.96 -15.71 15.73
C TRP A 85 -11.48 -16.81 14.77
N ASP A 86 -11.02 -16.44 13.59
CA ASP A 86 -10.52 -17.30 12.51
C ASP A 86 -9.01 -17.53 12.58
N VAL A 87 -8.31 -16.94 13.56
CA VAL A 87 -6.91 -17.23 13.89
C VAL A 87 -6.84 -18.04 15.18
N PRO A 88 -7.07 -19.37 15.14
CA PRO A 88 -7.19 -20.20 16.35
C PRO A 88 -5.85 -20.42 17.06
N ASP A 89 -4.73 -20.39 16.34
CA ASP A 89 -3.39 -20.54 16.91
C ASP A 89 -2.42 -19.49 16.33
N MET A 90 -2.05 -18.52 17.15
CA MET A 90 -1.12 -17.46 16.75
C MET A 90 0.29 -17.96 16.40
N ARG A 91 0.64 -19.21 16.69
CA ARG A 91 1.95 -19.79 16.35
C ARG A 91 2.04 -20.18 14.89
N ASP A 92 0.91 -20.40 14.24
CA ASP A 92 0.83 -20.92 12.88
C ASP A 92 0.74 -19.81 11.81
N VAL A 93 0.46 -18.56 12.19
CA VAL A 93 0.23 -17.45 11.24
C VAL A 93 1.35 -17.23 10.22
N THR A 94 2.60 -17.51 10.57
CA THR A 94 3.72 -17.39 9.62
C THR A 94 3.77 -18.58 8.66
N ALA A 95 3.40 -19.77 9.13
CA ALA A 95 3.30 -20.96 8.29
C ALA A 95 2.13 -20.81 7.31
N GLU A 96 0.98 -20.33 7.77
CA GLU A 96 -0.18 -19.99 6.93
C GLU A 96 0.19 -18.98 5.86
N ALA A 97 0.86 -17.90 6.22
CA ALA A 97 1.35 -16.94 5.24
C ALA A 97 2.28 -17.56 4.17
N TYR A 98 3.07 -18.60 4.54
CA TYR A 98 3.96 -19.28 3.61
C TYR A 98 3.22 -20.15 2.59
N GLU A 99 1.97 -20.51 2.87
CA GLU A 99 1.11 -21.21 1.90
C GLU A 99 0.95 -20.44 0.59
N LEU A 100 1.05 -19.12 0.62
CA LEU A 100 1.08 -18.31 -0.61
C LEU A 100 2.23 -18.71 -1.54
N VAL A 101 3.36 -19.14 -0.99
CA VAL A 101 4.51 -19.65 -1.76
C VAL A 101 4.24 -21.09 -2.22
N GLU A 102 3.76 -21.94 -1.31
CA GLU A 102 3.49 -23.35 -1.60
C GLU A 102 2.43 -23.52 -2.71
N HIS A 103 1.42 -22.65 -2.70
CA HIS A 103 0.39 -22.61 -3.74
C HIS A 103 0.82 -21.84 -5.01
N GLY A 104 2.02 -21.28 -5.03
CA GLY A 104 2.56 -20.57 -6.19
C GLY A 104 1.90 -19.21 -6.47
N ALA A 105 1.20 -18.64 -5.48
CA ALA A 105 0.59 -17.31 -5.57
C ALA A 105 1.66 -16.21 -5.61
N ILE A 106 2.71 -16.37 -4.80
CA ILE A 106 3.91 -15.53 -4.79
C ILE A 106 5.17 -16.42 -4.76
N ASN A 107 6.33 -15.85 -5.00
CA ASN A 107 7.60 -16.57 -4.85
C ASN A 107 8.29 -16.23 -3.51
N GLU A 108 9.35 -16.95 -3.16
CA GLU A 108 10.10 -16.76 -1.90
C GLU A 108 10.65 -15.33 -1.73
N ARG A 109 11.03 -14.67 -2.83
CA ARG A 109 11.49 -13.29 -2.79
C ARG A 109 10.35 -12.35 -2.43
N ASP A 110 9.18 -12.56 -3.04
CA ASP A 110 7.98 -11.78 -2.75
C ASP A 110 7.55 -11.99 -1.29
N PHE A 111 7.62 -13.24 -0.82
CA PHE A 111 7.34 -13.56 0.58
C PHE A 111 8.30 -12.86 1.54
N LYS A 112 9.60 -12.85 1.23
CA LYS A 112 10.59 -12.12 2.03
C LYS A 112 10.28 -10.62 2.08
N ASP A 113 9.89 -10.03 0.95
CA ASP A 113 9.48 -8.63 0.92
C ASP A 113 8.21 -8.41 1.76
N PHE A 114 7.25 -9.34 1.71
CA PHE A 114 5.99 -9.29 2.44
C PHE A 114 6.19 -9.30 3.96
N VAL A 115 6.96 -10.26 4.48
CA VAL A 115 7.11 -10.46 5.92
C VAL A 115 8.24 -9.65 6.55
N TYR A 116 9.19 -9.15 5.75
CA TYR A 116 10.38 -8.49 6.25
C TYR A 116 10.73 -7.19 5.53
N GLY A 117 10.96 -7.22 4.21
CA GLY A 117 11.51 -6.09 3.47
C GLY A 117 10.60 -4.86 3.48
N ASN A 118 9.31 -5.04 3.20
CA ASN A 118 8.35 -3.94 3.20
C ASN A 118 8.04 -3.40 4.60
N PRO A 119 7.84 -4.22 5.65
CA PRO A 119 7.74 -3.75 7.03
C PRO A 119 8.97 -2.95 7.47
N LEU A 120 10.17 -3.46 7.17
CA LEU A 120 11.42 -2.78 7.48
C LEU A 120 11.47 -1.39 6.82
N LYS A 121 11.19 -1.34 5.51
CA LYS A 121 11.15 -0.10 4.73
C LYS A 121 10.12 0.89 5.28
N MET A 122 8.92 0.44 5.65
CA MET A 122 7.88 1.30 6.22
C MET A 122 8.36 1.96 7.51
N LEU A 123 8.91 1.18 8.41
CA LEU A 123 9.32 1.65 9.74
C LEU A 123 10.54 2.58 9.67
N THR A 124 11.52 2.24 8.82
CA THR A 124 12.72 3.08 8.64
C THR A 124 12.44 4.34 7.82
N HIS A 125 11.44 4.32 6.91
CA HIS A 125 11.01 5.52 6.21
C HIS A 125 10.40 6.53 7.17
N ALA A 126 9.60 6.06 8.13
CA ALA A 126 9.00 6.91 9.16
C ALA A 126 10.03 7.39 10.20
N ASN A 127 10.98 6.53 10.57
CA ASN A 127 12.05 6.82 11.52
C ASN A 127 13.33 6.04 11.16
N PRO A 128 14.34 6.68 10.60
CA PRO A 128 15.61 6.01 10.24
C PRO A 128 16.30 5.29 11.40
N ASP A 129 16.09 5.75 12.64
CA ASP A 129 16.66 5.17 13.84
C ASP A 129 15.74 4.14 14.52
N PHE A 130 14.65 3.70 13.84
CA PHE A 130 13.64 2.84 14.45
C PHE A 130 14.21 1.56 15.08
N PHE A 131 15.18 0.95 14.41
CA PHE A 131 15.82 -0.30 14.85
C PHE A 131 17.11 -0.11 15.63
N LYS A 132 17.47 1.13 16.00
CA LYS A 132 18.68 1.42 16.76
C LYS A 132 18.65 0.71 18.12
N GLY A 133 19.75 0.01 18.46
CA GLY A 133 19.87 -0.80 19.67
C GLY A 133 19.15 -2.15 19.61
N THR A 134 18.60 -2.55 18.47
CA THR A 134 17.99 -3.87 18.26
C THR A 134 18.90 -4.82 17.50
N ALA A 135 18.56 -6.13 17.49
CA ALA A 135 19.33 -7.15 16.78
C ALA A 135 19.37 -6.95 15.25
N ILE A 136 18.50 -6.12 14.70
CA ILE A 136 18.43 -5.83 13.26
C ILE A 136 18.99 -4.45 12.89
N GLU A 137 19.61 -3.75 13.84
CA GLU A 137 20.37 -2.54 13.53
C GLU A 137 21.47 -2.85 12.50
N GLY A 138 21.53 -2.08 11.44
CA GLY A 138 22.47 -2.29 10.32
C GLY A 138 21.99 -3.24 9.21
N HIS A 139 20.78 -3.81 9.33
CA HIS A 139 20.10 -4.55 8.27
C HIS A 139 19.02 -3.73 7.57
N SER A 140 18.87 -2.48 7.97
CA SER A 140 17.89 -1.50 7.45
C SER A 140 18.49 -0.58 6.38
#